data_a54ec71e7e0b38451d8fc7f26e2fddab
#
_entry.id   a54ec71e7e0b38451d8fc7f26e2fddab
#
_cell.length_a   1.000
_cell.length_b   1.000
_cell.length_c   1.000
_cell.angle_alpha   90.00
_cell.angle_beta   90.00
_cell.angle_gamma   90.00
#
_symmetry.space_group_name_H-M   'P 1'
#
loop_
_entity.id
_entity.type
_entity.pdbx_description
1 polymer ?
#
loop_
_entity_poly.entity_id
_entity_poly.type
_entity_poly.pdbx_seq_one_letter_code
_entity_poly.pdbx_strand_id
1 'polypeptide(L)'
;ARGSRGSQGSSGLWPRVLLLVLGALVLVLSTAVADAAPGQPPAIRAAGTARASTAAAAANATACDPDASSLRPSGPPQVTAGSFMAKIRARGYLIAGVDQSTYHFGFLNPLNGKIEGFDIDMIQAVAKAIFGSPDKVEYKAISDAQRTPDILSGAVDIVAHTMTITCARLQKVDFSSVYFDAAQRVLVLKNSTARSLADLKGQKVCATTGSDSLAVIARDKAVPVAVPYWTDCLVLLQQGDVAAISTDDSILDGLAAQDPWTKLIGPRLTNEPYGLAISKQHPEFVRFVNAVLQQLRTNGQWAASYAHWVGPSVPAPPPALYGG
;
A
#
# COMPACT_ATOMS: atom_id res chain seq x y z
N ALA A 1 -23.43 -45.39 -47.72
CA ALA A 1 -24.68 -44.64 -47.96
C ALA A 1 -24.51 -43.28 -47.36
N ARG A 2 -24.14 -42.28 -48.14
CA ARG A 2 -24.99 -41.18 -48.71
C ARG A 2 -25.78 -40.48 -47.60
N GLY A 3 -25.42 -39.21 -47.40
CA GLY A 3 -26.19 -38.05 -47.63
C GLY A 3 -25.55 -36.77 -47.12
N SER A 4 -25.23 -35.98 -48.03
CA SER A 4 -24.87 -34.59 -48.20
C SER A 4 -26.00 -33.59 -47.87
N ARG A 5 -25.62 -32.33 -47.76
CA ARG A 5 -26.30 -31.01 -47.84
C ARG A 5 -26.37 -30.31 -46.48
N GLY A 6 -26.08 -29.04 -46.35
CA GLY A 6 -25.81 -27.97 -47.31
C GLY A 6 -25.90 -26.66 -46.54
N SER A 7 -24.98 -25.77 -46.85
CA SER A 7 -24.92 -24.30 -46.77
C SER A 7 -26.09 -23.49 -46.22
N GLN A 8 -25.78 -22.41 -45.51
CA GLN A 8 -26.09 -20.97 -45.74
C GLN A 8 -25.70 -20.25 -44.46
N GLY A 9 -24.82 -19.30 -44.36
CA GLY A 9 -24.63 -18.06 -45.01
C GLY A 9 -25.61 -16.99 -44.48
N SER A 10 -25.25 -16.26 -43.36
CA SER A 10 -25.90 -14.97 -43.12
C SER A 10 -24.86 -13.95 -42.59
N SER A 11 -24.54 -13.07 -43.52
CA SER A 11 -23.80 -11.82 -43.32
C SER A 11 -24.64 -10.84 -42.50
N GLY A 12 -24.21 -10.49 -41.29
CA GLY A 12 -24.77 -9.41 -40.49
C GLY A 12 -23.95 -8.13 -40.64
N LEU A 13 -24.52 -7.15 -41.31
CA LEU A 13 -23.98 -5.79 -41.45
C LEU A 13 -23.95 -5.06 -40.09
N TRP A 14 -22.81 -4.50 -39.77
CA TRP A 14 -22.68 -3.54 -38.68
C TRP A 14 -22.93 -2.12 -39.19
N PRO A 15 -23.74 -1.29 -38.52
CA PRO A 15 -23.95 0.09 -38.92
C PRO A 15 -22.74 0.96 -38.51
N ARG A 16 -22.21 1.69 -39.50
CA ARG A 16 -21.23 2.77 -39.28
C ARG A 16 -21.94 3.94 -38.62
N VAL A 17 -21.49 4.31 -37.40
CA VAL A 17 -21.90 5.55 -36.74
C VAL A 17 -21.04 6.70 -37.28
N LEU A 18 -21.71 7.64 -37.92
CA LEU A 18 -21.13 8.87 -38.46
C LEU A 18 -20.99 9.90 -37.35
N LEU A 19 -19.76 10.30 -36.99
CA LEU A 19 -19.48 11.39 -36.06
C LEU A 19 -19.55 12.72 -36.81
N LEU A 20 -20.55 13.54 -36.47
CA LEU A 20 -20.65 14.95 -36.88
C LEU A 20 -19.81 15.81 -35.92
N VAL A 21 -18.79 16.48 -36.44
CA VAL A 21 -17.98 17.49 -35.78
C VAL A 21 -18.70 18.83 -35.91
N LEU A 22 -19.19 19.41 -34.82
CA LEU A 22 -19.66 20.77 -34.71
C LEU A 22 -18.52 21.67 -34.25
N GLY A 23 -18.02 22.52 -35.15
CA GLY A 23 -17.07 23.57 -34.84
C GLY A 23 -17.73 24.73 -34.10
N ALA A 24 -17.22 25.13 -32.96
CA ALA A 24 -17.58 26.35 -32.25
C ALA A 24 -16.59 27.45 -32.58
N LEU A 25 -17.08 28.53 -33.20
CA LEU A 25 -16.40 29.75 -33.58
C LEU A 25 -16.23 30.63 -32.31
N VAL A 26 -14.98 30.90 -31.89
CA VAL A 26 -14.70 31.84 -30.80
C VAL A 26 -14.44 33.23 -31.39
N LEU A 27 -15.32 34.18 -31.08
CA LEU A 27 -15.19 35.58 -31.40
C LEU A 27 -14.23 36.24 -30.40
N VAL A 28 -13.12 36.84 -30.88
CA VAL A 28 -12.20 37.64 -30.10
C VAL A 28 -12.69 39.07 -30.15
N LEU A 29 -13.13 39.64 -29.03
CA LEU A 29 -13.34 41.10 -28.88
C LEU A 29 -12.05 41.76 -28.37
N SER A 30 -11.48 42.60 -29.21
CA SER A 30 -10.37 43.50 -28.84
C SER A 30 -10.94 44.78 -28.21
N THR A 31 -10.56 45.09 -26.97
CA THR A 31 -10.81 46.42 -26.39
C THR A 31 -9.51 47.21 -26.28
N ALA A 32 -9.55 48.39 -26.80
CA ALA A 32 -8.45 49.35 -26.86
C ALA A 32 -8.08 49.89 -25.46
N VAL A 33 -6.80 50.00 -25.22
CA VAL A 33 -6.20 50.63 -24.03
C VAL A 33 -5.94 52.09 -24.40
N ALA A 34 -6.43 53.02 -23.58
CA ALA A 34 -6.12 54.43 -23.68
C ALA A 34 -4.92 54.79 -22.76
N ASP A 35 -3.91 55.43 -23.35
CA ASP A 35 -2.77 56.01 -22.65
C ASP A 35 -3.17 57.18 -21.75
N ALA A 36 -2.65 57.19 -20.50
CA ALA A 36 -2.59 58.40 -19.68
C ALA A 36 -1.23 58.46 -18.98
N ALA A 37 -0.56 59.59 -19.17
CA ALA A 37 0.79 59.92 -18.76
C ALA A 37 0.95 60.21 -17.24
N PRO A 38 2.19 60.27 -16.70
CA PRO A 38 2.53 60.09 -15.29
C PRO A 38 2.43 61.35 -14.45
N GLY A 39 1.77 61.23 -13.28
CA GLY A 39 1.82 62.24 -12.22
C GLY A 39 2.73 61.78 -11.08
N GLN A 40 3.66 62.65 -10.66
CA GLN A 40 4.57 62.45 -9.54
C GLN A 40 3.86 62.27 -8.18
N PRO A 41 4.39 61.47 -7.24
CA PRO A 41 3.80 61.33 -5.91
C PRO A 41 4.35 62.37 -4.91
N PRO A 42 3.55 62.77 -3.93
CA PRO A 42 4.04 63.59 -2.80
C PRO A 42 4.75 62.71 -1.75
N ALA A 43 5.82 63.24 -1.23
CA ALA A 43 6.61 62.69 -0.13
C ALA A 43 5.76 62.57 1.16
N ILE A 44 5.66 61.40 1.74
CA ILE A 44 5.11 61.20 3.08
C ILE A 44 6.23 60.70 4.02
N ARG A 45 6.31 61.45 5.11
CA ARG A 45 7.21 61.31 6.26
C ARG A 45 7.28 59.91 6.82
N ALA A 46 8.48 59.51 7.21
CA ALA A 46 8.76 58.38 8.08
C ALA A 46 7.99 58.50 9.40
N ALA A 47 7.20 57.52 9.71
CA ALA A 47 6.66 57.27 11.04
C ALA A 47 7.06 55.85 11.48
N GLY A 48 7.61 55.84 12.65
CA GLY A 48 8.17 54.81 13.50
C GLY A 48 7.88 53.34 13.22
N THR A 49 8.97 52.64 13.33
CA THR A 49 9.10 51.23 13.57
C THR A 49 8.13 50.69 14.63
N ALA A 50 7.14 49.93 14.19
CA ALA A 50 6.60 48.84 15.00
C ALA A 50 7.00 47.54 14.28
N ARG A 51 8.15 46.98 14.64
CA ARG A 51 8.45 45.61 14.40
C ARG A 51 7.47 44.78 15.23
N ALA A 52 6.32 44.51 14.66
CA ALA A 52 5.48 43.41 15.17
C ALA A 52 6.21 42.11 14.91
N SER A 53 6.62 41.54 16.01
CA SER A 53 7.21 40.21 16.13
C SER A 53 6.17 39.16 15.66
N THR A 54 6.18 38.85 14.36
CA THR A 54 5.48 37.67 13.83
C THR A 54 6.43 36.47 13.80
N ALA A 55 7.14 36.28 14.93
CA ALA A 55 7.94 35.10 15.18
C ALA A 55 7.30 34.35 16.34
N ALA A 56 6.10 33.77 16.14
CA ALA A 56 5.59 32.76 17.06
C ALA A 56 4.37 32.11 16.40
N ALA A 57 4.59 31.08 15.67
CA ALA A 57 3.75 29.87 15.52
C ALA A 57 4.23 29.05 14.29
N ALA A 58 5.53 28.85 14.14
CA ALA A 58 5.94 27.55 13.65
C ALA A 58 5.74 26.60 14.84
N ALA A 59 4.47 26.28 15.13
CA ALA A 59 4.17 25.13 15.94
C ALA A 59 4.95 23.99 15.32
N ASN A 60 5.80 23.34 16.10
CA ASN A 60 6.47 22.10 15.79
C ASN A 60 5.43 21.13 15.24
N ALA A 61 5.21 21.13 13.93
CA ALA A 61 4.67 19.99 13.26
C ALA A 61 5.74 18.91 13.49
N THR A 62 5.53 18.08 14.49
CA THR A 62 6.37 16.91 14.76
C THR A 62 6.54 16.23 13.43
N ALA A 63 7.79 16.15 12.93
CA ALA A 63 8.06 15.52 11.66
C ALA A 63 7.41 14.14 11.70
N CYS A 64 6.64 13.79 10.70
CA CYS A 64 5.97 12.50 10.65
C CYS A 64 7.01 11.38 10.76
N ASP A 65 6.86 10.54 11.78
CA ASP A 65 7.69 9.37 11.99
C ASP A 65 6.82 8.11 11.74
N PRO A 66 7.03 7.40 10.63
CA PRO A 66 6.28 6.18 10.33
C PRO A 66 6.42 5.11 11.40
N ASP A 67 7.57 4.98 12.04
CA ASP A 67 7.84 3.95 13.04
C ASP A 67 7.12 4.23 14.38
N ALA A 68 6.88 5.49 14.72
CA ALA A 68 6.28 5.92 15.98
C ALA A 68 4.93 6.64 15.82
N SER A 69 4.20 6.38 14.74
CA SER A 69 2.96 7.09 14.39
C SER A 69 1.68 6.51 15.03
N SER A 70 1.77 5.34 15.64
CA SER A 70 0.59 4.62 16.14
C SER A 70 0.14 5.04 17.54
N LEU A 71 -1.05 4.60 17.94
CA LEU A 71 -1.67 4.93 19.23
C LEU A 71 -1.30 3.88 20.30
N ARG A 72 -0.87 4.36 21.48
CA ARG A 72 -0.58 3.49 22.63
C ARG A 72 -1.81 2.70 23.08
N PRO A 73 -1.72 1.38 23.36
CA PRO A 73 -2.79 0.61 23.98
C PRO A 73 -3.27 1.23 25.29
N SER A 74 -4.57 1.18 25.55
CA SER A 74 -5.14 1.63 26.84
C SER A 74 -5.11 0.55 27.92
N GLY A 75 -4.64 -0.66 27.59
CA GLY A 75 -4.58 -1.84 28.45
C GLY A 75 -4.68 -3.12 27.62
N PRO A 76 -4.96 -4.27 28.22
CA PRO A 76 -5.22 -5.51 27.51
C PRO A 76 -6.36 -5.35 26.48
N PRO A 77 -6.38 -6.14 25.38
CA PRO A 77 -7.44 -6.02 24.39
C PRO A 77 -8.80 -6.43 24.99
N GLN A 78 -9.73 -5.48 25.05
CA GLN A 78 -11.08 -5.68 25.56
C GLN A 78 -12.11 -5.10 24.60
N VAL A 79 -13.20 -5.85 24.38
CA VAL A 79 -14.33 -5.40 23.58
C VAL A 79 -15.32 -4.69 24.51
N THR A 80 -15.27 -3.36 24.53
CA THR A 80 -16.17 -2.54 25.33
C THR A 80 -17.50 -2.29 24.61
N ALA A 81 -18.58 -2.14 25.36
CA ALA A 81 -19.90 -1.84 24.80
C ALA A 81 -19.86 -0.53 23.99
N GLY A 82 -20.55 -0.50 22.85
CA GLY A 82 -20.61 0.67 21.96
C GLY A 82 -19.38 0.90 21.08
N SER A 83 -18.26 0.19 21.30
CA SER A 83 -17.06 0.30 20.50
C SER A 83 -17.23 -0.29 19.08
N PHE A 84 -16.30 0.05 18.17
CA PHE A 84 -16.27 -0.56 16.85
C PHE A 84 -16.08 -2.08 16.92
N MET A 85 -15.24 -2.57 17.85
CA MET A 85 -15.07 -4.02 18.08
C MET A 85 -16.37 -4.69 18.54
N ALA A 86 -17.23 -3.99 19.31
CA ALA A 86 -18.54 -4.52 19.68
C ALA A 86 -19.49 -4.64 18.47
N LYS A 87 -19.42 -3.70 17.52
CA LYS A 87 -20.14 -3.78 16.24
C LYS A 87 -19.66 -4.95 15.39
N ILE A 88 -18.32 -5.13 15.28
CA ILE A 88 -17.70 -6.28 14.59
C ILE A 88 -18.17 -7.59 15.25
N ARG A 89 -18.14 -7.66 16.59
CA ARG A 89 -18.59 -8.84 17.34
C ARG A 89 -20.07 -9.15 17.10
N ALA A 90 -20.93 -8.13 17.07
CA ALA A 90 -22.35 -8.28 16.79
C ALA A 90 -22.62 -8.78 15.37
N ARG A 91 -21.80 -8.40 14.39
CA ARG A 91 -21.86 -8.90 13.02
C ARG A 91 -21.45 -10.39 12.93
N GLY A 92 -20.59 -10.87 13.82
CA GLY A 92 -20.18 -12.26 13.90
C GLY A 92 -18.83 -12.59 13.24
N TYR A 93 -18.20 -11.67 12.52
CA TYR A 93 -16.91 -11.81 11.85
C TYR A 93 -16.19 -10.48 11.64
N LEU A 94 -14.87 -10.53 11.50
CA LEU A 94 -14.00 -9.42 11.11
C LEU A 94 -13.87 -9.42 9.57
N ILE A 95 -13.99 -8.27 8.90
CA ILE A 95 -13.73 -8.14 7.46
C ILE A 95 -12.30 -7.62 7.28
N ALA A 96 -11.43 -8.44 6.70
CA ALA A 96 -10.04 -8.11 6.49
C ALA A 96 -9.70 -8.03 4.99
N GLY A 97 -9.14 -6.89 4.55
CA GLY A 97 -8.51 -6.74 3.25
C GLY A 97 -7.11 -7.35 3.29
N VAL A 98 -6.84 -8.32 2.42
CA VAL A 98 -5.59 -9.10 2.43
C VAL A 98 -5.09 -9.34 1.01
N ASP A 99 -3.81 -9.68 0.86
CA ASP A 99 -3.30 -10.23 -0.39
C ASP A 99 -3.67 -11.73 -0.51
N GLN A 100 -3.66 -12.22 -1.74
CA GLN A 100 -3.79 -13.65 -2.05
C GLN A 100 -2.65 -14.18 -2.92
N SER A 101 -1.67 -13.33 -3.25
CA SER A 101 -0.58 -13.61 -4.19
C SER A 101 0.82 -13.40 -3.61
N THR A 102 0.95 -12.82 -2.43
CA THR A 102 2.24 -12.62 -1.76
C THR A 102 2.57 -13.82 -0.88
N TYR A 103 3.31 -14.78 -1.45
CA TYR A 103 3.76 -15.99 -0.74
C TYR A 103 4.51 -15.61 0.54
N HIS A 104 4.29 -16.34 1.62
CA HIS A 104 4.72 -16.13 3.00
C HIS A 104 3.88 -15.09 3.79
N PHE A 105 3.24 -14.09 3.18
CA PHE A 105 2.51 -13.04 3.91
C PHE A 105 1.00 -13.15 3.80
N GLY A 106 0.48 -13.14 2.56
CA GLY A 106 -0.94 -13.34 2.28
C GLY A 106 -1.07 -14.04 0.93
N PHE A 107 -1.33 -15.33 0.93
CA PHE A 107 -1.44 -16.09 -0.30
C PHE A 107 -2.53 -17.16 -0.22
N LEU A 108 -3.20 -17.38 -1.35
CA LEU A 108 -4.14 -18.48 -1.50
C LEU A 108 -3.36 -19.78 -1.69
N ASN A 109 -3.37 -20.64 -0.68
CA ASN A 109 -2.69 -21.93 -0.76
C ASN A 109 -3.47 -22.88 -1.68
N PRO A 110 -2.90 -23.28 -2.84
CA PRO A 110 -3.61 -24.11 -3.82
C PRO A 110 -3.88 -25.53 -3.34
N LEU A 111 -3.20 -25.98 -2.28
CA LEU A 111 -3.35 -27.35 -1.75
C LEU A 111 -4.58 -27.49 -0.85
N ASN A 112 -4.99 -26.42 -0.17
CA ASN A 112 -6.10 -26.47 0.79
C ASN A 112 -7.18 -25.39 0.55
N GLY A 113 -6.97 -24.46 -0.41
CA GLY A 113 -7.90 -23.39 -0.77
C GLY A 113 -8.04 -22.30 0.30
N LYS A 114 -7.12 -22.21 1.26
CA LYS A 114 -7.15 -21.18 2.32
C LYS A 114 -6.20 -20.04 2.01
N ILE A 115 -6.54 -18.85 2.48
CA ILE A 115 -5.61 -17.72 2.52
C ILE A 115 -4.79 -17.85 3.80
N GLU A 116 -3.46 -17.88 3.67
CA GLU A 116 -2.50 -18.16 4.73
C GLU A 116 -1.32 -17.18 4.64
N GLY A 117 -0.53 -17.07 5.72
CA GLY A 117 0.68 -16.26 5.76
C GLY A 117 0.83 -15.43 7.03
N PHE A 118 1.94 -14.71 7.13
CA PHE A 118 2.28 -13.93 8.31
C PHE A 118 1.27 -12.81 8.60
N ASP A 119 0.80 -12.11 7.56
CA ASP A 119 -0.25 -11.09 7.67
C ASP A 119 -1.57 -11.69 8.14
N ILE A 120 -1.86 -12.91 7.68
CA ILE A 120 -3.09 -13.64 8.03
C ILE A 120 -3.07 -14.04 9.51
N ASP A 121 -1.91 -14.47 10.03
CA ASP A 121 -1.76 -14.78 11.47
C ASP A 121 -2.02 -13.54 12.33
N MET A 122 -1.58 -12.34 11.90
CA MET A 122 -1.88 -11.08 12.60
C MET A 122 -3.39 -10.80 12.64
N ILE A 123 -4.09 -11.00 11.52
CA ILE A 123 -5.55 -10.84 11.45
C ILE A 123 -6.26 -11.88 12.31
N GLN A 124 -5.84 -13.13 12.28
CA GLN A 124 -6.41 -14.21 13.10
C GLN A 124 -6.25 -13.93 14.59
N ALA A 125 -5.13 -13.34 15.01
CA ALA A 125 -4.94 -12.93 16.39
C ALA A 125 -5.93 -11.81 16.81
N VAL A 126 -6.19 -10.84 15.93
CA VAL A 126 -7.21 -9.81 16.17
C VAL A 126 -8.61 -10.43 16.27
N ALA A 127 -8.96 -11.33 15.35
CA ALA A 127 -10.23 -12.05 15.39
C ALA A 127 -10.39 -12.86 16.67
N LYS A 128 -9.33 -13.60 17.07
CA LYS A 128 -9.32 -14.35 18.32
C LYS A 128 -9.55 -13.46 19.55
N ALA A 129 -8.97 -12.28 19.57
CA ALA A 129 -9.18 -11.32 20.68
C ALA A 129 -10.62 -10.76 20.71
N ILE A 130 -11.29 -10.62 19.55
CA ILE A 130 -12.67 -10.13 19.46
C ILE A 130 -13.66 -11.26 19.79
N PHE A 131 -13.48 -12.47 19.26
CA PHE A 131 -14.47 -13.54 19.22
C PHE A 131 -14.13 -14.76 20.09
N GLY A 132 -12.88 -14.88 20.55
CA GLY A 132 -12.35 -16.11 21.14
C GLY A 132 -11.95 -17.18 20.09
N SER A 133 -12.16 -16.92 18.80
CA SER A 133 -11.82 -17.82 17.67
C SER A 133 -11.08 -17.07 16.57
N PRO A 134 -9.96 -17.62 16.03
CA PRO A 134 -9.22 -17.04 14.92
C PRO A 134 -9.96 -17.15 13.58
N ASP A 135 -10.92 -18.06 13.45
CA ASP A 135 -11.60 -18.37 12.20
C ASP A 135 -12.76 -17.42 11.87
N LYS A 136 -13.07 -16.47 12.76
CA LYS A 136 -14.16 -15.48 12.57
C LYS A 136 -13.69 -14.31 11.72
N VAL A 137 -13.22 -14.59 10.51
CA VAL A 137 -12.74 -13.59 9.54
C VAL A 137 -13.38 -13.84 8.17
N GLU A 138 -13.88 -12.77 7.56
CA GLU A 138 -14.16 -12.71 6.12
C GLU A 138 -12.96 -12.06 5.44
N TYR A 139 -12.22 -12.82 4.66
CA TYR A 139 -11.10 -12.31 3.88
C TYR A 139 -11.59 -11.72 2.56
N LYS A 140 -11.22 -10.48 2.27
CA LYS A 140 -11.37 -9.84 0.96
C LYS A 140 -10.00 -9.74 0.31
N ALA A 141 -9.79 -10.50 -0.75
CA ALA A 141 -8.60 -10.35 -1.58
C ALA A 141 -8.68 -9.01 -2.32
N ILE A 142 -7.72 -8.14 -2.08
CA ILE A 142 -7.64 -6.79 -2.65
C ILE A 142 -6.25 -6.57 -3.29
N SER A 143 -6.15 -5.61 -4.19
CA SER A 143 -4.86 -5.16 -4.74
C SER A 143 -4.23 -4.08 -3.86
N ASP A 144 -2.94 -3.78 -4.08
CA ASP A 144 -2.25 -2.69 -3.40
C ASP A 144 -2.96 -1.33 -3.55
N ALA A 145 -3.55 -1.07 -4.73
CA ALA A 145 -4.27 0.15 -5.00
C ALA A 145 -5.59 0.27 -4.22
N GLN A 146 -6.19 -0.85 -3.82
CA GLN A 146 -7.46 -0.89 -3.09
C GLN A 146 -7.30 -0.74 -1.58
N ARG A 147 -6.12 -0.95 -1.01
CA ARG A 147 -5.87 -0.93 0.46
C ARG A 147 -6.47 0.30 1.15
N THR A 148 -6.12 1.50 0.70
CA THR A 148 -6.65 2.75 1.29
C THR A 148 -8.11 3.02 0.94
N PRO A 149 -8.57 2.93 -0.33
CA PRO A 149 -9.99 3.11 -0.68
C PRO A 149 -10.94 2.20 0.08
N ASP A 150 -10.60 0.93 0.28
CA ASP A 150 -11.49 -0.03 0.94
C ASP A 150 -11.63 0.24 2.45
N ILE A 151 -10.57 0.74 3.11
CA ILE A 151 -10.65 1.24 4.49
C ILE A 151 -11.54 2.50 4.57
N LEU A 152 -11.35 3.45 3.64
CA LEU A 152 -12.10 4.72 3.66
C LEU A 152 -13.59 4.54 3.39
N SER A 153 -13.95 3.59 2.54
CA SER A 153 -15.34 3.26 2.24
C SER A 153 -16.02 2.36 3.30
N GLY A 154 -15.23 1.77 4.21
CA GLY A 154 -15.73 0.77 5.16
C GLY A 154 -16.02 -0.59 4.51
N ALA A 155 -15.50 -0.85 3.32
CA ALA A 155 -15.60 -2.15 2.66
C ALA A 155 -14.86 -3.23 3.44
N VAL A 156 -13.81 -2.85 4.19
CA VAL A 156 -13.08 -3.69 5.14
C VAL A 156 -12.91 -2.96 6.47
N ASP A 157 -12.78 -3.70 7.56
CA ASP A 157 -12.54 -3.16 8.91
C ASP A 157 -11.04 -2.87 9.13
N ILE A 158 -10.18 -3.69 8.52
CA ILE A 158 -8.73 -3.68 8.70
C ILE A 158 -8.06 -4.20 7.41
N VAL A 159 -6.85 -3.72 7.12
CA VAL A 159 -6.02 -4.23 6.03
C VAL A 159 -4.72 -4.78 6.60
N ALA A 160 -4.40 -6.04 6.26
CA ALA A 160 -3.09 -6.67 6.41
C ALA A 160 -2.62 -7.13 5.02
N HIS A 161 -1.66 -6.40 4.44
CA HIS A 161 -1.30 -6.57 3.03
C HIS A 161 0.09 -5.99 2.77
N THR A 162 1.11 -6.43 3.55
CA THR A 162 2.50 -5.93 3.47
C THR A 162 2.54 -4.40 3.30
N MET A 163 1.72 -3.69 4.09
CA MET A 163 1.47 -2.28 3.85
C MET A 163 2.42 -1.40 4.65
N THR A 164 3.41 -0.83 3.97
CA THR A 164 4.33 0.14 4.55
C THR A 164 3.58 1.34 5.14
N ILE A 165 3.91 1.70 6.37
CA ILE A 165 3.48 2.95 6.98
C ILE A 165 4.28 4.08 6.32
N THR A 166 3.58 5.01 5.67
CA THR A 166 4.18 6.22 5.09
C THR A 166 3.43 7.46 5.55
N CYS A 167 4.11 8.60 5.57
CA CYS A 167 3.47 9.87 5.92
C CYS A 167 2.28 10.21 5.01
N ALA A 168 2.35 9.85 3.73
CA ALA A 168 1.25 10.05 2.80
C ALA A 168 0.03 9.18 3.13
N ARG A 169 0.24 7.93 3.54
CA ARG A 169 -0.83 7.01 3.97
C ARG A 169 -1.41 7.43 5.32
N LEU A 170 -0.58 7.90 6.26
CA LEU A 170 -1.00 8.43 7.56
C LEU A 170 -1.90 9.67 7.47
N GLN A 171 -1.90 10.40 6.35
CA GLN A 171 -2.89 11.47 6.12
C GLN A 171 -4.31 10.91 5.98
N LYS A 172 -4.47 9.68 5.50
CA LYS A 172 -5.75 9.08 5.10
C LYS A 172 -6.26 8.03 6.09
N VAL A 173 -5.39 7.19 6.60
CA VAL A 173 -5.70 6.07 7.50
C VAL A 173 -4.77 6.08 8.70
N ASP A 174 -5.16 5.41 9.78
CA ASP A 174 -4.26 5.09 10.89
C ASP A 174 -3.67 3.69 10.71
N PHE A 175 -2.58 3.44 11.40
CA PHE A 175 -1.90 2.14 11.40
C PHE A 175 -1.71 1.63 12.81
N SER A 176 -1.59 0.32 12.94
CA SER A 176 -1.02 -0.30 14.13
C SER A 176 0.43 0.10 14.34
N SER A 177 1.01 -0.23 15.48
CA SER A 177 2.47 -0.27 15.63
C SER A 177 3.08 -1.23 14.62
N VAL A 178 4.33 -0.95 14.21
CA VAL A 178 5.06 -1.79 13.24
C VAL A 178 5.05 -3.24 13.70
N TYR A 179 4.64 -4.16 12.82
CA TYR A 179 4.64 -5.59 13.12
C TYR A 179 5.69 -6.38 12.31
N PHE A 180 6.26 -5.75 11.27
CA PHE A 180 7.32 -6.31 10.44
C PHE A 180 8.20 -5.19 9.85
N ASP A 181 9.53 -5.40 9.76
CA ASP A 181 10.47 -4.48 9.15
C ASP A 181 11.00 -5.05 7.84
N ALA A 182 10.53 -4.50 6.73
CA ALA A 182 11.01 -4.81 5.40
C ALA A 182 11.92 -3.70 4.84
N ALA A 183 12.47 -3.93 3.66
CA ALA A 183 13.18 -2.91 2.89
C ALA A 183 13.09 -3.19 1.40
N GLN A 184 12.90 -2.16 0.62
CA GLN A 184 12.92 -2.31 -0.83
C GLN A 184 14.30 -2.80 -1.31
N ARG A 185 14.30 -3.82 -2.16
CA ARG A 185 15.45 -4.39 -2.87
C ARG A 185 15.09 -4.69 -4.32
N VAL A 186 15.90 -5.48 -4.99
CA VAL A 186 15.72 -5.81 -6.41
C VAL A 186 15.84 -7.32 -6.62
N LEU A 187 14.90 -7.89 -7.38
CA LEU A 187 14.91 -9.26 -7.87
C LEU A 187 15.20 -9.26 -9.37
N VAL A 188 16.14 -10.07 -9.78
CA VAL A 188 16.53 -10.25 -11.20
C VAL A 188 16.67 -11.73 -11.54
N LEU A 189 16.70 -12.07 -12.81
CA LEU A 189 17.09 -13.43 -13.23
C LEU A 189 18.53 -13.72 -12.83
N LYS A 190 18.87 -14.98 -12.54
CA LYS A 190 20.21 -15.41 -12.09
C LYS A 190 21.33 -15.05 -13.07
N ASN A 191 21.04 -15.03 -14.38
CA ASN A 191 21.98 -14.65 -15.43
C ASN A 191 22.18 -13.13 -15.58
N SER A 192 21.41 -12.30 -14.88
CA SER A 192 21.57 -10.85 -14.90
C SER A 192 22.94 -10.45 -14.31
N THR A 193 23.58 -9.47 -14.95
CA THR A 193 24.85 -8.86 -14.49
C THR A 193 24.63 -7.65 -13.58
N ALA A 194 23.38 -7.16 -13.43
CA ALA A 194 23.04 -6.07 -12.54
C ALA A 194 23.35 -6.45 -11.08
N ARG A 195 23.85 -5.47 -10.30
CA ARG A 195 24.21 -5.62 -8.88
C ARG A 195 23.37 -4.73 -7.97
N SER A 196 22.66 -3.77 -8.55
CA SER A 196 21.84 -2.79 -7.84
C SER A 196 20.75 -2.23 -8.74
N LEU A 197 19.82 -1.45 -8.20
CA LEU A 197 18.81 -0.71 -8.98
C LEU A 197 19.47 0.34 -9.90
N ALA A 198 20.57 0.94 -9.48
CA ALA A 198 21.29 1.94 -10.27
C ALA A 198 21.84 1.37 -11.60
N ASP A 199 22.19 0.08 -11.66
CA ASP A 199 22.64 -0.59 -12.88
C ASP A 199 21.51 -0.79 -13.90
N LEU A 200 20.26 -0.61 -13.48
CA LEU A 200 19.05 -0.77 -14.29
C LEU A 200 18.53 0.56 -14.85
N LYS A 201 19.34 1.63 -14.79
CA LYS A 201 18.96 2.94 -15.34
C LYS A 201 18.49 2.81 -16.80
N GLY A 202 17.30 3.36 -17.08
CA GLY A 202 16.65 3.32 -18.40
C GLY A 202 16.01 1.96 -18.74
N GLN A 203 16.19 0.93 -17.92
CA GLN A 203 15.56 -0.37 -18.11
C GLN A 203 14.21 -0.42 -17.40
N LYS A 204 13.30 -1.24 -17.90
CA LYS A 204 11.98 -1.47 -17.31
C LYS A 204 12.13 -2.28 -16.03
N VAL A 205 11.55 -1.78 -14.94
CA VAL A 205 11.50 -2.44 -13.62
C VAL A 205 10.06 -2.48 -13.13
N CYS A 206 9.58 -3.67 -12.76
CA CYS A 206 8.19 -3.88 -12.37
C CYS A 206 7.96 -3.61 -10.88
N ALA A 207 6.80 -3.04 -10.57
CA ALA A 207 6.19 -2.98 -9.24
C ALA A 207 4.66 -2.90 -9.37
N THR A 208 3.92 -3.04 -8.27
CA THR A 208 2.46 -2.99 -8.32
C THR A 208 1.94 -1.55 -8.32
N THR A 209 0.80 -1.35 -8.96
CA THR A 209 0.02 -0.12 -8.88
C THR A 209 -0.41 0.13 -7.42
N GLY A 210 -0.09 1.32 -6.88
CA GLY A 210 -0.42 1.66 -5.48
C GLY A 210 0.67 1.31 -4.48
N SER A 211 1.78 0.67 -4.91
CA SER A 211 3.00 0.56 -4.10
C SER A 211 3.81 1.87 -4.16
N ASP A 212 4.57 2.14 -3.12
CA ASP A 212 5.56 3.22 -3.05
C ASP A 212 6.85 2.86 -3.80
N SER A 213 7.06 1.58 -4.08
CA SER A 213 8.17 1.05 -4.87
C SER A 213 8.32 1.71 -6.24
N LEU A 214 7.21 2.09 -6.90
CA LEU A 214 7.24 2.79 -8.19
C LEU A 214 8.00 4.12 -8.12
N ALA A 215 7.86 4.86 -7.03
CA ALA A 215 8.55 6.14 -6.84
C ALA A 215 10.07 5.94 -6.66
N VAL A 216 10.48 4.87 -5.96
CA VAL A 216 11.90 4.53 -5.77
C VAL A 216 12.54 4.12 -7.09
N ILE A 217 11.84 3.30 -7.90
CA ILE A 217 12.29 2.90 -9.25
C ILE A 217 12.52 4.14 -10.12
N ALA A 218 11.56 5.08 -10.13
CA ALA A 218 11.66 6.31 -10.92
C ALA A 218 12.80 7.23 -10.42
N ARG A 219 12.97 7.37 -9.10
CA ARG A 219 14.05 8.14 -8.48
C ARG A 219 15.43 7.67 -8.95
N ASP A 220 15.63 6.36 -9.06
CA ASP A 220 16.88 5.75 -9.49
C ASP A 220 17.02 5.66 -11.02
N LYS A 221 16.11 6.36 -11.74
CA LYS A 221 16.11 6.51 -13.20
C LYS A 221 15.91 5.22 -13.99
N ALA A 222 15.38 4.17 -13.39
CA ALA A 222 14.79 3.05 -14.10
C ALA A 222 13.39 3.43 -14.59
N VAL A 223 12.82 2.67 -15.51
CA VAL A 223 11.48 2.90 -16.07
C VAL A 223 10.48 2.03 -15.32
N PRO A 224 9.61 2.60 -14.48
CA PRO A 224 8.65 1.81 -13.73
C PRO A 224 7.58 1.21 -14.65
N VAL A 225 7.29 -0.09 -14.47
CA VAL A 225 6.17 -0.80 -15.10
C VAL A 225 5.21 -1.21 -14.00
N ALA A 226 4.00 -0.67 -14.03
CA ALA A 226 2.99 -0.89 -13.00
C ALA A 226 2.00 -1.98 -13.44
N VAL A 227 1.76 -2.96 -12.56
CA VAL A 227 0.82 -4.07 -12.74
C VAL A 227 -0.09 -4.23 -11.51
N PRO A 228 -1.20 -4.98 -11.58
CA PRO A 228 -2.09 -5.17 -10.43
C PRO A 228 -1.48 -5.99 -9.29
N TYR A 229 -0.74 -7.07 -9.61
CA TYR A 229 -0.28 -8.06 -8.63
C TYR A 229 1.22 -8.36 -8.77
N TRP A 230 1.87 -8.77 -7.66
CA TRP A 230 3.30 -9.11 -7.66
C TRP A 230 3.62 -10.31 -8.55
N THR A 231 2.73 -11.28 -8.63
CA THR A 231 2.87 -12.42 -9.55
C THR A 231 2.88 -12.01 -11.01
N ASP A 232 2.18 -10.94 -11.39
CA ASP A 232 2.24 -10.40 -12.76
C ASP A 232 3.65 -9.88 -13.06
N CYS A 233 4.30 -9.22 -12.09
CA CYS A 233 5.71 -8.81 -12.23
C CYS A 233 6.63 -10.01 -12.46
N LEU A 234 6.40 -11.15 -11.75
CA LEU A 234 7.20 -12.35 -11.94
C LEU A 234 7.06 -12.91 -13.35
N VAL A 235 5.84 -12.93 -13.88
CA VAL A 235 5.58 -13.36 -15.27
C VAL A 235 6.32 -12.45 -16.26
N LEU A 236 6.23 -11.11 -16.10
CA LEU A 236 6.95 -10.18 -16.99
C LEU A 236 8.49 -10.34 -16.90
N LEU A 237 9.02 -10.65 -15.71
CA LEU A 237 10.43 -10.93 -15.52
C LEU A 237 10.85 -12.21 -16.25
N GLN A 238 10.07 -13.29 -16.14
CA GLN A 238 10.30 -14.57 -16.83
C GLN A 238 10.22 -14.44 -18.34
N GLN A 239 9.35 -13.59 -18.86
CA GLN A 239 9.20 -13.31 -20.29
C GLN A 239 10.29 -12.39 -20.84
N GLY A 240 11.06 -11.72 -19.95
CA GLY A 240 12.06 -10.73 -20.33
C GLY A 240 11.47 -9.37 -20.74
N ASP A 241 10.19 -9.13 -20.46
CA ASP A 241 9.51 -7.86 -20.71
C ASP A 241 9.95 -6.75 -19.75
N VAL A 242 10.45 -7.13 -18.57
CA VAL A 242 11.11 -6.27 -17.60
C VAL A 242 12.47 -6.85 -17.19
N ALA A 243 13.42 -5.99 -16.85
CA ALA A 243 14.76 -6.39 -16.42
C ALA A 243 14.81 -6.84 -14.95
N ALA A 244 13.87 -6.38 -14.14
CA ALA A 244 13.83 -6.63 -12.71
C ALA A 244 12.44 -6.39 -12.12
N ILE A 245 12.25 -6.86 -10.88
CA ILE A 245 11.19 -6.45 -9.97
C ILE A 245 11.87 -5.69 -8.82
N SER A 246 11.32 -4.57 -8.37
CA SER A 246 11.84 -3.87 -7.21
C SER A 246 10.73 -3.53 -6.23
N THR A 247 10.82 -4.12 -5.05
CA THR A 247 9.91 -3.94 -3.92
C THR A 247 10.57 -4.47 -2.63
N ASP A 248 9.80 -4.66 -1.60
CA ASP A 248 10.21 -5.11 -0.28
C ASP A 248 10.83 -6.51 -0.34
N ASP A 249 11.93 -6.71 0.36
CA ASP A 249 12.67 -7.96 0.41
C ASP A 249 11.80 -9.15 0.82
N SER A 250 10.86 -8.93 1.74
CA SER A 250 9.86 -9.92 2.17
C SER A 250 8.98 -10.44 1.00
N ILE A 251 8.55 -9.56 0.11
CA ILE A 251 7.78 -9.91 -1.10
C ILE A 251 8.68 -10.59 -2.13
N LEU A 252 9.88 -10.04 -2.34
CA LEU A 252 10.85 -10.61 -3.28
C LEU A 252 11.31 -12.00 -2.89
N ASP A 253 11.47 -12.29 -1.60
CA ASP A 253 11.79 -13.63 -1.10
C ASP A 253 10.66 -14.62 -1.44
N GLY A 254 9.40 -14.19 -1.31
CA GLY A 254 8.25 -14.98 -1.72
C GLY A 254 8.20 -15.26 -3.24
N LEU A 255 8.56 -14.28 -4.07
CA LEU A 255 8.66 -14.45 -5.52
C LEU A 255 9.83 -15.36 -5.90
N ALA A 256 10.99 -15.20 -5.24
CA ALA A 256 12.17 -16.04 -5.46
C ALA A 256 11.93 -17.51 -5.04
N ALA A 257 11.10 -17.73 -4.02
CA ALA A 257 10.69 -19.09 -3.64
C ALA A 257 9.82 -19.76 -4.71
N GLN A 258 9.07 -18.98 -5.49
CA GLN A 258 8.25 -19.46 -6.61
C GLN A 258 9.06 -19.65 -7.90
N ASP A 259 10.17 -18.92 -8.06
CA ASP A 259 11.05 -19.03 -9.22
C ASP A 259 12.53 -19.15 -8.82
N PRO A 260 13.07 -20.37 -8.80
CA PRO A 260 14.47 -20.61 -8.42
C PRO A 260 15.49 -20.04 -9.41
N TRP A 261 15.07 -19.52 -10.58
CA TRP A 261 15.94 -18.87 -11.55
C TRP A 261 16.14 -17.38 -11.29
N THR A 262 15.61 -16.88 -10.19
CA THR A 262 15.78 -15.50 -9.74
C THR A 262 16.79 -15.37 -8.60
N LYS A 263 17.26 -14.16 -8.35
CA LYS A 263 18.11 -13.78 -7.21
C LYS A 263 17.84 -12.36 -6.76
N LEU A 264 17.89 -12.13 -5.45
CA LEU A 264 17.89 -10.78 -4.88
C LEU A 264 19.28 -10.17 -5.04
N ILE A 265 19.31 -8.88 -5.39
CA ILE A 265 20.53 -8.08 -5.53
C ILE A 265 20.44 -6.75 -4.80
N GLY A 266 21.59 -6.13 -4.58
CA GLY A 266 21.74 -4.78 -4.05
C GLY A 266 21.48 -4.67 -2.54
N PRO A 267 21.79 -3.49 -1.97
CA PRO A 267 21.50 -3.17 -0.59
C PRO A 267 20.02 -2.90 -0.36
N ARG A 268 19.62 -2.73 0.90
CA ARG A 268 18.34 -2.14 1.28
C ARG A 268 18.27 -0.69 0.79
N LEU A 269 17.24 -0.34 0.03
CA LEU A 269 17.08 0.98 -0.61
C LEU A 269 16.27 1.94 0.26
N THR A 270 15.38 1.38 1.08
CA THR A 270 14.44 2.10 1.93
C THR A 270 14.24 1.33 3.24
N ASN A 271 13.54 1.95 4.20
CA ASN A 271 12.95 1.29 5.36
C ASN A 271 11.44 1.19 5.11
N GLU A 272 10.89 -0.03 5.21
CA GLU A 272 9.49 -0.33 4.91
C GLU A 272 8.81 -0.96 6.14
N PRO A 273 8.47 -0.14 7.16
CA PRO A 273 7.77 -0.63 8.35
C PRO A 273 6.33 -1.00 8.01
N TYR A 274 5.93 -2.26 8.24
CA TYR A 274 4.56 -2.70 7.98
C TYR A 274 3.65 -2.45 9.16
N GLY A 275 2.47 -1.90 8.86
CA GLY A 275 1.37 -1.70 9.82
C GLY A 275 0.05 -2.24 9.31
N LEU A 276 -0.81 -2.64 10.23
CA LEU A 276 -2.20 -2.97 9.94
C LEU A 276 -2.98 -1.67 9.78
N ALA A 277 -3.55 -1.41 8.58
CA ALA A 277 -4.25 -0.16 8.31
C ALA A 277 -5.71 -0.21 8.80
N ILE A 278 -6.14 0.88 9.41
CA ILE A 278 -7.46 1.02 10.08
C ILE A 278 -8.01 2.42 9.78
N SER A 279 -9.33 2.56 9.75
CA SER A 279 -9.95 3.87 9.58
C SER A 279 -9.65 4.80 10.76
N LYS A 280 -9.35 6.06 10.46
CA LYS A 280 -9.19 7.14 11.46
C LYS A 280 -10.43 7.38 12.32
N GLN A 281 -11.59 6.88 11.88
CA GLN A 281 -12.84 6.97 12.66
C GLN A 281 -12.87 6.03 13.86
N HIS A 282 -11.90 5.10 13.97
CA HIS A 282 -11.85 4.04 14.98
C HIS A 282 -10.52 3.99 15.72
N PRO A 283 -10.08 5.09 16.40
CA PRO A 283 -8.82 5.12 17.13
C PRO A 283 -8.79 4.10 18.28
N GLU A 284 -9.94 3.74 18.84
CA GLU A 284 -10.05 2.68 19.85
C GLU A 284 -9.76 1.30 19.28
N PHE A 285 -10.04 1.07 17.99
CA PHE A 285 -9.67 -0.18 17.31
C PHE A 285 -8.17 -0.25 17.05
N VAL A 286 -7.51 0.85 16.70
CA VAL A 286 -6.04 0.92 16.62
C VAL A 286 -5.40 0.54 17.96
N ARG A 287 -5.87 1.10 19.08
CA ARG A 287 -5.38 0.77 20.43
C ARG A 287 -5.62 -0.68 20.80
N PHE A 288 -6.77 -1.23 20.42
CA PHE A 288 -7.10 -2.65 20.61
C PHE A 288 -6.15 -3.55 19.82
N VAL A 289 -5.94 -3.27 18.53
CA VAL A 289 -5.02 -4.02 17.66
C VAL A 289 -3.60 -3.95 18.21
N ASN A 290 -3.15 -2.80 18.67
CA ASN A 290 -1.83 -2.64 19.28
C ASN A 290 -1.67 -3.46 20.57
N ALA A 291 -2.72 -3.57 21.37
CA ALA A 291 -2.71 -4.45 22.54
C ALA A 291 -2.57 -5.93 22.14
N VAL A 292 -3.24 -6.35 21.05
CA VAL A 292 -3.08 -7.71 20.50
C VAL A 292 -1.66 -7.94 20.00
N LEU A 293 -1.10 -7.03 19.20
CA LEU A 293 0.27 -7.14 18.70
C LEU A 293 1.30 -7.18 19.84
N GLN A 294 1.06 -6.40 20.91
CA GLN A 294 1.91 -6.45 22.09
C GLN A 294 1.89 -7.83 22.78
N GLN A 295 0.70 -8.46 22.88
CA GLN A 295 0.59 -9.82 23.39
C GLN A 295 1.36 -10.81 22.51
N LEU A 296 1.24 -10.73 21.17
CA LEU A 296 1.96 -11.61 20.25
C LEU A 296 3.48 -11.51 20.42
N ARG A 297 4.02 -10.29 20.65
CA ARG A 297 5.44 -10.06 20.90
C ARG A 297 5.91 -10.69 22.21
N THR A 298 5.09 -10.56 23.26
CA THR A 298 5.49 -10.97 24.62
C THR A 298 5.27 -12.45 24.91
N ASN A 299 4.30 -13.09 24.24
CA ASN A 299 3.99 -14.52 24.47
C ASN A 299 4.65 -15.46 23.44
N GLY A 300 5.51 -14.94 22.54
CA GLY A 300 6.26 -15.70 21.56
C GLY A 300 5.47 -16.11 20.30
N GLN A 301 4.19 -15.77 20.19
CA GLN A 301 3.39 -16.12 19.01
C GLN A 301 3.86 -15.39 17.75
N TRP A 302 4.33 -14.13 17.87
CA TRP A 302 4.95 -13.42 16.76
C TRP A 302 6.17 -14.17 16.22
N ALA A 303 7.07 -14.59 17.12
CA ALA A 303 8.28 -15.32 16.75
C ALA A 303 7.96 -16.71 16.13
N ALA A 304 6.94 -17.38 16.62
CA ALA A 304 6.49 -18.65 16.07
C ALA A 304 5.92 -18.48 14.65
N SER A 305 5.10 -17.46 14.42
CA SER A 305 4.57 -17.13 13.08
C SER A 305 5.71 -16.73 12.12
N TYR A 306 6.66 -15.91 12.58
CA TYR A 306 7.84 -15.56 11.78
C TYR A 306 8.65 -16.80 11.37
N ALA A 307 8.96 -17.68 12.32
CA ALA A 307 9.71 -18.91 12.06
C ALA A 307 9.00 -19.81 11.04
N HIS A 308 7.68 -19.86 11.09
CA HIS A 308 6.86 -20.69 10.22
C HIS A 308 6.81 -20.13 8.77
N TRP A 309 6.57 -18.85 8.62
CA TRP A 309 6.32 -18.25 7.31
C TRP A 309 7.57 -17.64 6.67
N VAL A 310 8.40 -16.94 7.44
CA VAL A 310 9.52 -16.14 6.90
C VAL A 310 10.82 -16.90 6.95
N GLY A 311 11.07 -17.62 8.04
CA GLY A 311 12.24 -18.49 8.15
C GLY A 311 12.77 -18.66 9.56
N PRO A 312 13.70 -19.61 9.75
CA PRO A 312 14.18 -20.03 11.07
C PRO A 312 15.06 -18.97 11.78
N SER A 313 15.60 -17.99 11.05
CA SER A 313 16.41 -16.91 11.62
C SER A 313 15.49 -15.80 12.13
N VAL A 314 14.84 -16.04 13.27
CA VAL A 314 13.85 -15.13 13.86
C VAL A 314 14.56 -13.93 14.52
N PRO A 315 14.35 -12.69 14.03
CA PRO A 315 14.86 -11.49 14.71
C PRO A 315 14.03 -11.18 15.95
N ALA A 316 14.47 -10.20 16.72
CA ALA A 316 13.56 -9.59 17.69
C ALA A 316 12.39 -8.93 16.96
N PRO A 317 11.15 -9.04 17.49
CA PRO A 317 10.03 -8.36 16.86
C PRO A 317 10.25 -6.83 16.87
N PRO A 318 9.76 -6.10 15.86
CA PRO A 318 9.85 -4.64 15.83
C PRO A 318 9.33 -4.03 17.13
N PRO A 319 10.01 -3.01 17.70
CA PRO A 319 9.57 -2.37 18.92
C PRO A 319 8.22 -1.67 18.70
N ALA A 320 7.35 -1.73 19.71
CA ALA A 320 6.10 -1.00 19.66
C ALA A 320 6.34 0.47 20.04
N LEU A 321 6.60 1.31 19.04
CA LEU A 321 6.74 2.74 19.21
C LEU A 321 5.38 3.42 19.00
N TYR A 322 5.11 4.47 19.79
CA TYR A 322 3.82 5.17 19.76
C TYR A 322 4.04 6.68 19.71
N GLY A 323 3.34 7.37 18.83
CA GLY A 323 3.20 8.80 18.85
C GLY A 323 2.51 9.26 20.16
N GLY A 324 2.99 10.34 20.74
CA GLY A 324 2.49 10.87 22.01
C GLY A 324 1.09 11.43 21.93
#